data_d05a4eb62b23a5bcf502d282a8fc644d
#
_entry.id   d05a4eb62b23a5bcf502d282a8fc644d
#
_cell.length_a   1.000
_cell.length_b   1.000
_cell.length_c   1.000
_cell.angle_alpha   90.00
_cell.angle_beta   90.00
_cell.angle_gamma   90.00
#
_symmetry.space_group_name_H-M   'P 1'
#
loop_
_entity.id
_entity.type
_entity.pdbx_description
1 polymer ?
#
loop_
_entity_poly.entity_id
_entity_poly.type
_entity_poly.pdbx_seq_one_letter_code
_entity_poly.pdbx_strand_id
1 'polypeptide(L)'
;NWSKNEIDLSKEKKDFYSLDEAGKHIYESGLKFAITLDSCAGRAPLQLFNNGGISNNPEWELYITNHQNNELLHSESYTEMVRAIYNDVDLFIDSIIDDPYVQKRATSILAAFDWATDIFDKMDANATAKNNKMAKPFPEITKDVLKRAVYKCAVVLNMFEGIRFFCTFVTNWSFSEQPVKLMAGSSNIFKLIARDEMIHLDVFQKVIRMLREDESEGFSKVAAKLEDDVYAMYQTAYDEEMEWVEYLFSKGTPLIGMNEAILKEYMDYIFAIRITNIGLDPAKLGLSLINNPLPWVDNYLDSTNVKAAPQEIESVSYVAAIDSSKDEDFNMDDL
;
A
#
# COMPACT_ATOMS: atom_id res chain seq x y z
N ASN A 1 2.20 -17.74 0.77
CA ASN A 1 2.60 -16.70 -0.19
C ASN A 1 2.11 -17.12 -1.57
N TRP A 2 1.61 -16.18 -2.33
CA TRP A 2 1.26 -16.35 -3.73
C TRP A 2 2.46 -16.02 -4.63
N SER A 3 2.36 -16.35 -5.92
CA SER A 3 3.39 -16.04 -6.91
C SER A 3 2.78 -15.29 -8.08
N LYS A 4 3.46 -14.24 -8.56
CA LYS A 4 3.05 -13.49 -9.76
C LYS A 4 2.88 -14.39 -10.99
N ASN A 5 3.58 -15.53 -11.04
CA ASN A 5 3.53 -16.49 -12.14
C ASN A 5 2.24 -17.32 -12.17
N GLU A 6 1.41 -17.26 -11.12
CA GLU A 6 0.13 -17.95 -11.06
C GLU A 6 -0.98 -17.20 -11.79
N ILE A 7 -0.74 -15.95 -12.22
CA ILE A 7 -1.75 -15.10 -12.88
C ILE A 7 -1.46 -14.99 -14.36
N ASP A 8 -2.46 -15.29 -15.18
CA ASP A 8 -2.38 -15.12 -16.63
C ASP A 8 -2.62 -13.68 -17.05
N LEU A 9 -1.57 -13.04 -17.59
CA LEU A 9 -1.59 -11.68 -18.12
C LEU A 9 -1.64 -11.64 -19.66
N SER A 10 -1.84 -12.74 -20.33
CA SER A 10 -1.78 -12.84 -21.81
C SER A 10 -2.82 -11.98 -22.54
N LYS A 11 -3.93 -11.63 -21.89
CA LYS A 11 -5.01 -10.81 -22.44
C LYS A 11 -4.88 -9.33 -22.14
N GLU A 12 -4.05 -8.94 -21.17
CA GLU A 12 -3.98 -7.57 -20.63
C GLU A 12 -3.71 -6.53 -21.73
N LYS A 13 -2.76 -6.82 -22.62
CA LYS A 13 -2.45 -5.91 -23.72
C LYS A 13 -3.65 -5.65 -24.65
N LYS A 14 -4.34 -6.70 -25.04
CA LYS A 14 -5.52 -6.59 -25.90
C LYS A 14 -6.64 -5.82 -25.18
N ASP A 15 -6.88 -6.15 -23.94
CA ASP A 15 -7.93 -5.53 -23.14
C ASP A 15 -7.63 -4.03 -22.94
N PHE A 16 -6.40 -3.68 -22.54
CA PHE A 16 -5.97 -2.30 -22.35
C PHE A 16 -6.14 -1.45 -23.62
N TYR A 17 -5.69 -1.96 -24.79
CA TYR A 17 -5.83 -1.21 -26.05
C TYR A 17 -7.29 -1.14 -26.56
N SER A 18 -8.20 -1.94 -26.00
CA SER A 18 -9.64 -1.83 -26.27
C SER A 18 -10.35 -0.77 -25.43
N LEU A 19 -9.71 -0.29 -24.34
CA LEU A 19 -10.24 0.78 -23.51
C LEU A 19 -10.26 2.11 -24.28
N ASP A 20 -11.23 2.95 -23.96
CA ASP A 20 -11.22 4.34 -24.39
C ASP A 20 -10.15 5.17 -23.66
N GLU A 21 -9.99 6.42 -24.02
CA GLU A 21 -8.99 7.33 -23.43
C GLU A 21 -9.20 7.51 -21.92
N ALA A 22 -10.44 7.55 -21.46
CA ALA A 22 -10.74 7.70 -20.05
C ALA A 22 -10.40 6.41 -19.26
N GLY A 23 -10.73 5.24 -19.82
CA GLY A 23 -10.38 3.95 -19.22
C GLY A 23 -8.86 3.73 -19.12
N LYS A 24 -8.13 4.06 -20.18
CA LYS A 24 -6.65 4.01 -20.16
C LYS A 24 -6.08 4.95 -19.11
N HIS A 25 -6.59 6.16 -19.02
CA HIS A 25 -6.14 7.15 -18.04
C HIS A 25 -6.33 6.66 -16.60
N ILE A 26 -7.51 6.10 -16.27
CA ILE A 26 -7.78 5.55 -14.94
C ILE A 26 -6.80 4.40 -14.61
N TYR A 27 -6.65 3.46 -15.53
CA TYR A 27 -5.77 2.31 -15.33
C TYR A 27 -4.31 2.72 -15.15
N GLU A 28 -3.77 3.53 -16.08
CA GLU A 28 -2.38 3.99 -16.06
C GLU A 28 -2.06 4.80 -14.81
N SER A 29 -2.94 5.75 -14.46
CA SER A 29 -2.75 6.59 -13.27
C SER A 29 -2.73 5.76 -11.99
N GLY A 30 -3.65 4.80 -11.85
CA GLY A 30 -3.67 3.88 -10.73
C GLY A 30 -2.40 3.02 -10.65
N LEU A 31 -1.96 2.45 -11.77
CA LEU A 31 -0.75 1.62 -11.81
C LEU A 31 0.52 2.43 -11.50
N LYS A 32 0.67 3.63 -12.07
CA LYS A 32 1.79 4.55 -11.78
C LYS A 32 1.86 4.87 -10.29
N PHE A 33 0.73 5.16 -9.69
CA PHE A 33 0.69 5.47 -8.27
C PHE A 33 1.05 4.26 -7.41
N ALA A 34 0.51 3.07 -7.69
CA ALA A 34 0.83 1.85 -6.97
C ALA A 34 2.33 1.51 -7.03
N ILE A 35 2.95 1.60 -8.23
CA ILE A 35 4.40 1.41 -8.40
C ILE A 35 5.21 2.39 -7.53
N THR A 36 4.80 3.66 -7.52
CA THR A 36 5.48 4.69 -6.75
C THR A 36 5.42 4.40 -5.26
N LEU A 37 4.24 4.04 -4.75
CA LEU A 37 4.04 3.80 -3.33
C LEU A 37 4.86 2.60 -2.84
N ASP A 38 4.71 1.43 -3.43
CA ASP A 38 5.40 0.22 -2.98
C ASP A 38 6.91 0.29 -3.17
N SER A 39 7.35 0.98 -4.22
CA SER A 39 8.79 1.15 -4.46
C SER A 39 9.46 2.08 -3.44
N CYS A 40 8.78 3.11 -2.99
CA CYS A 40 9.36 4.16 -2.14
C CYS A 40 8.93 4.03 -0.68
N ALA A 41 7.65 3.85 -0.43
CA ALA A 41 7.09 3.90 0.91
C ALA A 41 6.97 2.53 1.59
N GLY A 42 6.77 1.44 0.84
CA GLY A 42 6.69 0.09 1.40
C GLY A 42 8.01 -0.41 2.02
N ARG A 43 9.15 0.15 1.63
CA ARG A 43 10.48 -0.28 2.11
C ARG A 43 10.99 0.51 3.29
N ALA A 44 10.84 1.83 3.28
CA ALA A 44 11.41 2.73 4.29
C ALA A 44 10.86 2.49 5.71
N PRO A 45 9.53 2.37 5.91
CA PRO A 45 8.98 2.16 7.26
C PRO A 45 9.47 0.90 7.92
N LEU A 46 9.67 -0.16 7.15
CA LEU A 46 10.07 -1.47 7.66
C LEU A 46 11.52 -1.44 8.15
N GLN A 47 12.40 -0.70 7.47
CA GLN A 47 13.76 -0.46 7.94
C GLN A 47 13.77 0.29 9.28
N LEU A 48 12.86 1.25 9.47
CA LEU A 48 12.74 1.99 10.72
C LEU A 48 12.41 1.08 11.89
N PHE A 49 11.46 0.18 11.72
CA PHE A 49 11.05 -0.74 12.78
C PHE A 49 12.07 -1.84 13.03
N ASN A 50 12.92 -2.20 12.08
CA ASN A 50 13.98 -3.19 12.25
C ASN A 50 15.27 -2.60 12.85
N ASN A 51 15.68 -1.40 12.43
CA ASN A 51 17.00 -0.84 12.77
C ASN A 51 17.04 -0.09 14.10
N GLY A 52 15.90 0.36 14.61
CA GLY A 52 15.88 1.30 15.73
C GLY A 52 16.04 0.71 17.13
N GLY A 53 16.23 -0.60 17.28
CA GLY A 53 16.16 -1.23 18.59
C GLY A 53 14.79 -0.99 19.28
N ILE A 54 13.75 -0.75 18.46
CA ILE A 54 12.39 -0.43 18.91
C ILE A 54 11.75 -1.65 19.51
N SER A 55 12.06 -2.83 18.99
CA SER A 55 11.61 -4.10 19.53
C SER A 55 12.67 -5.16 19.34
N ASN A 56 12.99 -5.88 20.43
CA ASN A 56 13.78 -7.12 20.39
C ASN A 56 12.84 -8.34 20.44
N ASN A 57 11.59 -8.18 19.97
CA ASN A 57 10.59 -9.24 19.97
C ASN A 57 10.70 -10.03 18.65
N PRO A 58 11.04 -11.36 18.72
CA PRO A 58 11.22 -12.18 17.53
C PRO A 58 9.97 -12.28 16.63
N GLU A 59 8.77 -12.24 17.21
CA GLU A 59 7.51 -12.28 16.46
C GLU A 59 7.32 -10.99 15.66
N TRP A 60 7.75 -9.84 16.23
CA TRP A 60 7.74 -8.56 15.52
C TRP A 60 8.74 -8.54 14.36
N GLU A 61 9.97 -9.03 14.60
CA GLU A 61 10.99 -9.13 13.54
C GLU A 61 10.52 -10.04 12.39
N LEU A 62 9.90 -11.16 12.72
CA LEU A 62 9.33 -12.07 11.72
C LEU A 62 8.22 -11.40 10.92
N TYR A 63 7.31 -10.68 11.59
CA TYR A 63 6.24 -9.95 10.92
C TYR A 63 6.80 -8.90 9.96
N ILE A 64 7.71 -8.03 10.41
CA ILE A 64 8.31 -6.96 9.61
C ILE A 64 9.06 -7.54 8.40
N THR A 65 9.80 -8.63 8.57
CA THR A 65 10.49 -9.30 7.47
C THR A 65 9.51 -9.85 6.43
N ASN A 66 8.41 -10.44 6.89
CA ASN A 66 7.37 -10.96 5.98
C ASN A 66 6.64 -9.84 5.24
N HIS A 67 6.30 -8.75 5.92
CA HIS A 67 5.73 -7.56 5.33
C HIS A 67 6.65 -7.03 4.21
N GLN A 68 7.92 -6.82 4.49
CA GLN A 68 8.90 -6.37 3.48
C GLN A 68 8.97 -7.33 2.27
N ASN A 69 8.89 -8.64 2.49
CA ASN A 69 8.84 -9.61 1.41
C ASN A 69 7.58 -9.47 0.54
N ASN A 70 6.42 -9.17 1.15
CA ASN A 70 5.20 -8.90 0.41
C ASN A 70 5.33 -7.65 -0.48
N GLU A 71 5.88 -6.56 0.05
CA GLU A 71 6.12 -5.34 -0.72
C GLU A 71 7.02 -5.54 -1.94
N LEU A 72 8.05 -6.39 -1.80
CA LEU A 72 8.90 -6.78 -2.93
C LEU A 72 8.12 -7.58 -3.98
N LEU A 73 7.25 -8.49 -3.56
CA LEU A 73 6.38 -9.26 -4.46
C LEU A 73 5.38 -8.35 -5.17
N HIS A 74 4.80 -7.36 -4.47
CA HIS A 74 3.91 -6.36 -5.08
C HIS A 74 4.64 -5.57 -6.16
N SER A 75 5.81 -5.03 -5.87
CA SER A 75 6.65 -4.28 -6.81
C SER A 75 7.03 -5.09 -8.06
N GLU A 76 7.38 -6.38 -7.89
CA GLU A 76 7.60 -7.28 -9.02
C GLU A 76 6.33 -7.50 -9.84
N SER A 77 5.19 -7.65 -9.19
CA SER A 77 3.91 -7.92 -9.85
C SER A 77 3.46 -6.74 -10.71
N TYR A 78 3.63 -5.51 -10.23
CA TYR A 78 3.39 -4.32 -11.05
C TYR A 78 4.31 -4.25 -12.28
N THR A 79 5.58 -4.63 -12.11
CA THR A 79 6.52 -4.70 -13.24
C THR A 79 6.05 -5.69 -14.31
N GLU A 80 5.51 -6.85 -13.91
CA GLU A 80 4.93 -7.80 -14.86
C GLU A 80 3.67 -7.26 -15.55
N MET A 81 2.81 -6.52 -14.83
CA MET A 81 1.66 -5.86 -15.44
C MET A 81 2.09 -4.84 -16.50
N VAL A 82 3.11 -4.03 -16.22
CA VAL A 82 3.67 -3.09 -17.21
C VAL A 82 4.22 -3.85 -18.42
N ARG A 83 5.01 -4.90 -18.22
CA ARG A 83 5.57 -5.73 -19.31
C ARG A 83 4.50 -6.40 -20.15
N ALA A 84 3.40 -6.81 -19.56
CA ALA A 84 2.30 -7.45 -20.26
C ALA A 84 1.57 -6.49 -21.22
N ILE A 85 1.60 -5.19 -20.95
CA ILE A 85 0.85 -4.17 -21.71
C ILE A 85 1.76 -3.39 -22.66
N TYR A 86 2.90 -2.88 -22.15
CA TYR A 86 3.75 -1.94 -22.86
C TYR A 86 4.94 -2.64 -23.51
N ASN A 87 5.30 -2.17 -24.73
CA ASN A 87 6.51 -2.66 -25.41
C ASN A 87 7.78 -2.02 -24.84
N ASP A 88 7.67 -0.80 -24.34
CA ASP A 88 8.75 -0.01 -23.76
C ASP A 88 8.40 0.27 -22.30
N VAL A 89 9.00 -0.55 -21.44
CA VAL A 89 8.79 -0.47 -19.98
C VAL A 89 9.46 0.77 -19.41
N ASP A 90 10.63 1.13 -19.92
CA ASP A 90 11.42 2.27 -19.43
C ASP A 90 10.67 3.57 -19.67
N LEU A 91 10.07 3.73 -20.86
CA LEU A 91 9.24 4.90 -21.18
C LEU A 91 8.03 5.02 -20.24
N PHE A 92 7.40 3.89 -19.87
CA PHE A 92 6.31 3.92 -18.90
C PHE A 92 6.79 4.35 -17.50
N ILE A 93 7.92 3.80 -17.04
CA ILE A 93 8.51 4.15 -15.75
C ILE A 93 8.92 5.63 -15.72
N ASP A 94 9.58 6.14 -16.77
CA ASP A 94 9.93 7.55 -16.87
C ASP A 94 8.69 8.46 -16.78
N SER A 95 7.57 8.04 -17.38
CA SER A 95 6.31 8.78 -17.31
C SER A 95 5.69 8.91 -15.92
N ILE A 96 6.13 8.09 -14.95
CA ILE A 96 5.70 8.19 -13.54
C ILE A 96 6.28 9.46 -12.91
N ILE A 97 7.55 9.75 -13.21
CA ILE A 97 8.26 10.93 -12.68
C ILE A 97 7.64 12.23 -13.20
N ASP A 98 7.13 12.19 -14.43
CA ASP A 98 6.53 13.34 -15.10
C ASP A 98 5.06 13.59 -14.72
N ASP A 99 4.43 12.67 -13.98
CA ASP A 99 3.03 12.80 -13.57
C ASP A 99 2.91 13.62 -12.27
N PRO A 100 2.44 14.90 -12.35
CA PRO A 100 2.43 15.79 -11.20
C PRO A 100 1.43 15.36 -10.11
N TYR A 101 0.36 14.65 -10.48
CA TYR A 101 -0.64 14.17 -9.52
C TYR A 101 -0.10 12.97 -8.72
N VAL A 102 0.61 12.06 -9.39
CA VAL A 102 1.31 10.95 -8.74
C VAL A 102 2.37 11.49 -7.78
N GLN A 103 3.21 12.43 -8.22
CA GLN A 103 4.27 13.02 -7.42
C GLN A 103 3.73 13.78 -6.20
N LYS A 104 2.69 14.59 -6.38
CA LYS A 104 2.06 15.34 -5.28
C LYS A 104 1.55 14.40 -4.20
N ARG A 105 0.81 13.36 -4.59
CA ARG A 105 0.19 12.41 -3.68
C ARG A 105 1.22 11.55 -2.95
N ALA A 106 2.36 11.22 -3.58
CA ALA A 106 3.45 10.50 -2.95
C ALA A 106 4.24 11.36 -1.97
N THR A 107 4.40 12.66 -2.23
CA THR A 107 5.26 13.57 -1.46
C THR A 107 4.84 13.67 0.00
N SER A 108 3.54 13.76 0.30
CA SER A 108 3.04 13.87 1.68
C SER A 108 3.36 12.64 2.52
N ILE A 109 3.29 11.46 1.90
CA ILE A 109 3.60 10.18 2.54
C ILE A 109 5.10 10.08 2.79
N LEU A 110 5.91 10.37 1.77
CA LEU A 110 7.36 10.32 1.85
C LEU A 110 7.91 11.28 2.89
N ALA A 111 7.37 12.51 2.96
CA ALA A 111 7.81 13.49 3.96
C ALA A 111 7.63 13.02 5.41
N ALA A 112 6.58 12.25 5.70
CA ALA A 112 6.36 11.69 7.02
C ALA A 112 7.38 10.58 7.35
N PHE A 113 7.72 9.75 6.37
CA PHE A 113 8.73 8.71 6.52
C PHE A 113 10.14 9.29 6.58
N ASP A 114 10.46 10.30 5.77
CA ASP A 114 11.76 10.99 5.77
C ASP A 114 12.06 11.60 7.15
N TRP A 115 11.05 12.21 7.77
CA TRP A 115 11.21 12.75 9.12
C TRP A 115 11.54 11.66 10.16
N ALA A 116 10.87 10.49 10.08
CA ALA A 116 11.14 9.38 10.97
C ALA A 116 12.53 8.76 10.66
N THR A 117 12.87 8.58 9.40
CA THR A 117 14.17 8.07 8.95
C THR A 117 15.32 8.96 9.46
N ASP A 118 15.20 10.28 9.33
CA ASP A 118 16.21 11.22 9.84
C ASP A 118 16.47 11.05 11.34
N ILE A 119 15.42 10.81 12.14
CA ILE A 119 15.56 10.55 13.58
C ILE A 119 16.35 9.27 13.83
N PHE A 120 16.04 8.17 13.13
CA PHE A 120 16.70 6.89 13.33
C PHE A 120 18.15 6.92 12.84
N ASP A 121 18.42 7.56 11.69
CA ASP A 121 19.78 7.71 11.16
C ASP A 121 20.67 8.48 12.13
N LYS A 122 20.16 9.55 12.75
CA LYS A 122 20.88 10.30 13.78
C LYS A 122 21.15 9.46 15.03
N MET A 123 20.19 8.62 15.44
CA MET A 123 20.36 7.69 16.55
C MET A 123 21.46 6.67 16.26
N ASP A 124 21.42 6.05 15.10
CA ASP A 124 22.41 5.04 14.69
C ASP A 124 23.82 5.63 14.56
N ALA A 125 23.94 6.80 13.94
CA ALA A 125 25.21 7.52 13.84
C ALA A 125 25.78 7.85 15.22
N ASN A 126 24.95 8.29 16.18
CA ASN A 126 25.37 8.55 17.56
C ASN A 126 25.79 7.26 18.28
N ALA A 127 25.08 6.14 18.07
CA ALA A 127 25.41 4.86 18.66
C ALA A 127 26.74 4.32 18.10
N THR A 128 26.94 4.42 16.79
CA THR A 128 28.17 4.02 16.11
C THR A 128 29.38 4.85 16.60
N ALA A 129 29.21 6.18 16.71
CA ALA A 129 30.26 7.04 17.25
C ALA A 129 30.63 6.68 18.69
N LYS A 130 29.64 6.42 19.54
CA LYS A 130 29.86 5.96 20.91
C LYS A 130 30.63 4.66 20.98
N ASN A 131 30.29 3.67 20.15
CA ASN A 131 30.96 2.38 20.09
C ASN A 131 32.43 2.51 19.65
N ASN A 132 32.70 3.46 18.75
CA ASN A 132 34.04 3.76 18.26
C ASN A 132 34.80 4.78 19.15
N LYS A 133 34.25 5.16 20.29
CA LYS A 133 34.80 6.17 21.21
C LYS A 133 35.03 7.55 20.55
N MET A 134 34.19 7.87 19.59
CA MET A 134 34.19 9.18 18.91
C MET A 134 33.15 10.12 19.53
N ALA A 135 33.27 11.40 19.27
CA ALA A 135 32.25 12.36 19.65
C ALA A 135 30.94 12.11 18.85
N LYS A 136 29.79 12.24 19.50
CA LYS A 136 28.49 12.11 18.83
C LYS A 136 28.34 13.20 17.76
N PRO A 137 28.05 12.83 16.49
CA PRO A 137 27.89 13.82 15.41
C PRO A 137 26.61 14.64 15.51
N PHE A 138 25.59 14.13 16.21
CA PHE A 138 24.28 14.78 16.35
C PHE A 138 23.88 14.96 17.81
N PRO A 139 22.98 15.90 18.12
CA PRO A 139 22.34 16.01 19.42
C PRO A 139 21.68 14.68 19.82
N GLU A 140 21.57 14.41 21.10
CA GLU A 140 20.93 13.21 21.61
C GLU A 140 19.43 13.23 21.32
N ILE A 141 18.93 12.19 20.66
CA ILE A 141 17.51 11.99 20.43
C ILE A 141 16.88 11.52 21.75
N THR A 142 15.95 12.28 22.27
CA THR A 142 15.26 11.95 23.50
C THR A 142 14.25 10.80 23.28
N LYS A 143 13.94 10.08 24.34
CA LYS A 143 12.90 9.04 24.30
C LYS A 143 11.53 9.58 23.87
N ASP A 144 11.20 10.84 24.20
CA ASP A 144 9.93 11.47 23.78
C ASP A 144 9.91 11.70 22.25
N VAL A 145 11.00 12.18 21.67
CA VAL A 145 11.13 12.36 20.21
C VAL A 145 11.01 11.01 19.50
N LEU A 146 11.70 9.99 20.00
CA LEU A 146 11.63 8.64 19.44
C LEU A 146 10.20 8.07 19.47
N LYS A 147 9.51 8.17 20.61
CA LYS A 147 8.13 7.69 20.75
C LYS A 147 7.16 8.40 19.81
N ARG A 148 7.34 9.71 19.61
CA ARG A 148 6.56 10.47 18.61
C ARG A 148 6.80 9.96 17.19
N ALA A 149 8.06 9.68 16.83
CA ALA A 149 8.40 9.13 15.54
C ALA A 149 7.74 7.76 15.30
N VAL A 150 7.86 6.85 16.26
CA VAL A 150 7.23 5.52 16.22
C VAL A 150 5.72 5.63 16.05
N TYR A 151 5.06 6.44 16.87
CA TYR A 151 3.60 6.58 16.82
C TYR A 151 3.12 7.20 15.50
N LYS A 152 3.74 8.30 15.04
CA LYS A 152 3.40 8.91 13.76
C LYS A 152 3.65 7.96 12.59
N CYS A 153 4.75 7.21 12.61
CA CYS A 153 5.05 6.23 11.58
C CYS A 153 3.98 5.13 11.49
N ALA A 154 3.53 4.60 12.64
CA ALA A 154 2.44 3.64 12.66
C ALA A 154 1.13 4.21 12.10
N VAL A 155 0.80 5.49 12.39
CA VAL A 155 -0.38 6.17 11.84
C VAL A 155 -0.25 6.36 10.34
N VAL A 156 0.93 6.75 9.83
CA VAL A 156 1.17 6.90 8.37
C VAL A 156 1.01 5.56 7.67
N LEU A 157 1.51 4.46 8.26
CA LEU A 157 1.31 3.12 7.70
C LEU A 157 -0.16 2.71 7.68
N ASN A 158 -0.94 3.04 8.71
CA ASN A 158 -2.38 2.80 8.67
C ASN A 158 -3.07 3.56 7.52
N MET A 159 -2.67 4.80 7.24
CA MET A 159 -3.19 5.55 6.09
C MET A 159 -2.71 4.98 4.76
N PHE A 160 -1.45 4.61 4.68
CA PHE A 160 -0.82 4.05 3.51
C PHE A 160 -1.51 2.73 3.09
N GLU A 161 -1.51 1.73 3.97
CA GLU A 161 -2.06 0.40 3.73
C GLU A 161 -3.60 0.39 3.62
N GLY A 162 -4.25 1.23 4.42
CA GLY A 162 -5.71 1.21 4.58
C GLY A 162 -6.48 2.18 3.71
N ILE A 163 -5.84 3.16 3.07
CA ILE A 163 -6.53 4.24 2.35
C ILE A 163 -5.93 4.45 0.96
N ARG A 164 -4.61 4.68 0.86
CA ARG A 164 -3.98 5.19 -0.34
C ARG A 164 -4.09 4.27 -1.56
N PHE A 165 -4.17 2.97 -1.38
CA PHE A 165 -4.34 2.01 -2.48
C PHE A 165 -5.79 1.87 -2.95
N PHE A 166 -6.78 2.23 -2.12
CA PHE A 166 -8.17 1.82 -2.35
C PHE A 166 -8.80 2.44 -3.60
N CYS A 167 -8.45 3.68 -3.97
CA CYS A 167 -8.88 4.24 -5.26
C CYS A 167 -8.40 3.36 -6.42
N THR A 168 -7.13 2.93 -6.40
CA THR A 168 -6.54 2.08 -7.43
C THR A 168 -7.17 0.70 -7.46
N PHE A 169 -7.34 0.07 -6.29
CA PHE A 169 -7.95 -1.26 -6.20
C PHE A 169 -9.37 -1.27 -6.77
N VAL A 170 -10.22 -0.37 -6.30
CA VAL A 170 -11.62 -0.30 -6.69
C VAL A 170 -11.79 0.02 -8.16
N THR A 171 -11.05 0.96 -8.70
CA THR A 171 -11.12 1.30 -10.13
C THR A 171 -10.61 0.15 -11.01
N ASN A 172 -9.55 -0.56 -10.60
CA ASN A 172 -9.08 -1.73 -11.33
C ASN A 172 -10.08 -2.90 -11.31
N TRP A 173 -10.65 -3.22 -10.14
CA TRP A 173 -11.68 -4.25 -10.07
C TRP A 173 -12.93 -3.88 -10.87
N SER A 174 -13.26 -2.60 -10.97
CA SER A 174 -14.39 -2.13 -11.77
C SER A 174 -14.30 -2.50 -13.25
N PHE A 175 -13.08 -2.65 -13.82
CA PHE A 175 -12.92 -3.17 -15.19
C PHE A 175 -13.38 -4.63 -15.32
N SER A 176 -13.15 -5.45 -14.29
CA SER A 176 -13.57 -6.84 -14.27
C SER A 176 -15.05 -7.03 -13.91
N GLU A 177 -15.69 -6.02 -13.32
CA GLU A 177 -17.12 -6.01 -13.01
C GLU A 177 -17.99 -5.51 -14.20
N GLN A 178 -17.39 -5.12 -15.32
CA GLN A 178 -18.14 -4.75 -16.51
C GLN A 178 -18.83 -5.96 -17.16
N PRO A 179 -19.93 -5.77 -17.94
CA PRO A 179 -20.58 -6.85 -18.67
C PRO A 179 -19.62 -7.64 -19.58
N VAL A 180 -18.64 -6.95 -20.17
CA VAL A 180 -17.48 -7.58 -20.81
C VAL A 180 -16.31 -7.39 -19.85
N LYS A 181 -15.91 -8.47 -19.21
CA LYS A 181 -14.79 -8.44 -18.26
C LYS A 181 -13.49 -8.09 -18.97
N LEU A 182 -12.85 -7.03 -18.52
CA LEU A 182 -11.57 -6.55 -19.03
C LEU A 182 -10.53 -6.49 -17.90
N MET A 183 -9.26 -6.55 -18.23
CA MET A 183 -8.16 -6.41 -17.27
C MET A 183 -8.24 -7.44 -16.11
N ALA A 184 -8.68 -8.66 -16.40
CA ALA A 184 -8.94 -9.67 -15.37
C ALA A 184 -7.66 -10.16 -14.67
N GLY A 185 -6.54 -10.23 -15.37
CA GLY A 185 -5.24 -10.58 -14.81
C GLY A 185 -4.78 -9.52 -13.81
N SER A 186 -4.81 -8.24 -14.21
CA SER A 186 -4.51 -7.11 -13.34
C SER A 186 -5.41 -7.07 -12.11
N SER A 187 -6.72 -7.27 -12.29
CA SER A 187 -7.69 -7.34 -11.18
C SER A 187 -7.35 -8.44 -10.18
N ASN A 188 -6.90 -9.60 -10.64
CA ASN A 188 -6.48 -10.70 -9.76
C ASN A 188 -5.18 -10.39 -9.02
N ILE A 189 -4.20 -9.75 -9.67
CA ILE A 189 -2.99 -9.29 -9.00
C ILE A 189 -3.38 -8.29 -7.88
N PHE A 190 -4.16 -7.26 -8.19
CA PHE A 190 -4.63 -6.29 -7.19
C PHE A 190 -5.46 -6.93 -6.06
N LYS A 191 -6.21 -8.02 -6.34
CA LYS A 191 -6.90 -8.78 -5.31
C LYS A 191 -5.94 -9.45 -4.34
N LEU A 192 -4.85 -10.04 -4.84
CA LEU A 192 -3.84 -10.71 -4.00
C LEU A 192 -3.05 -9.70 -3.20
N ILE A 193 -2.68 -8.57 -3.79
CA ILE A 193 -2.03 -7.45 -3.12
C ILE A 193 -2.94 -6.91 -2.02
N ALA A 194 -4.18 -6.54 -2.33
CA ALA A 194 -5.11 -6.00 -1.35
C ALA A 194 -5.35 -6.93 -0.14
N ARG A 195 -5.28 -8.24 -0.33
CA ARG A 195 -5.34 -9.20 0.78
C ARG A 195 -4.13 -9.08 1.70
N ASP A 196 -2.94 -8.89 1.14
CA ASP A 196 -1.72 -8.71 1.92
C ASP A 196 -1.76 -7.35 2.64
N GLU A 197 -2.22 -6.28 1.97
CA GLU A 197 -2.42 -4.95 2.57
C GLU A 197 -3.43 -4.96 3.74
N MET A 198 -4.47 -5.79 3.65
CA MET A 198 -5.40 -5.94 4.78
C MET A 198 -4.74 -6.58 6.00
N ILE A 199 -3.77 -7.49 5.82
CA ILE A 199 -3.00 -8.06 6.93
C ILE A 199 -2.08 -7.00 7.53
N HIS A 200 -1.38 -6.22 6.70
CA HIS A 200 -0.51 -5.13 7.14
C HIS A 200 -1.30 -4.08 7.93
N LEU A 201 -2.44 -3.69 7.40
CA LEU A 201 -3.37 -2.75 8.03
C LEU A 201 -3.84 -3.23 9.41
N ASP A 202 -4.29 -4.48 9.53
CA ASP A 202 -4.80 -5.02 10.78
C ASP A 202 -3.74 -5.00 11.88
N VAL A 203 -2.49 -5.30 11.54
CA VAL A 203 -1.37 -5.23 12.48
C VAL A 203 -1.13 -3.80 12.94
N PHE A 204 -1.03 -2.83 12.01
CA PHE A 204 -0.77 -1.44 12.39
C PHE A 204 -1.94 -0.80 13.12
N GLN A 205 -3.19 -1.14 12.81
CA GLN A 205 -4.35 -0.72 13.60
C GLN A 205 -4.28 -1.25 15.04
N LYS A 206 -3.88 -2.51 15.21
CA LYS A 206 -3.67 -3.09 16.54
C LYS A 206 -2.52 -2.41 17.28
N VAL A 207 -1.39 -2.18 16.61
CA VAL A 207 -0.24 -1.47 17.20
C VAL A 207 -0.65 -0.07 17.66
N ILE A 208 -1.34 0.71 16.85
CA ILE A 208 -1.79 2.06 17.21
C ILE A 208 -2.69 2.02 18.45
N ARG A 209 -3.67 1.10 18.50
CA ARG A 209 -4.54 0.96 19.69
C ARG A 209 -3.73 0.61 20.92
N MET A 210 -2.81 -0.36 20.84
CA MET A 210 -1.94 -0.72 21.95
C MET A 210 -1.11 0.47 22.44
N LEU A 211 -0.53 1.26 21.53
CA LEU A 211 0.23 2.46 21.88
C LEU A 211 -0.66 3.54 22.52
N ARG A 212 -1.89 3.71 22.07
CA ARG A 212 -2.85 4.66 22.66
C ARG A 212 -3.27 4.28 24.09
N GLU A 213 -3.22 3.01 24.41
CA GLU A 213 -3.59 2.47 25.73
C GLU A 213 -2.37 2.27 26.65
N ASP A 214 -1.13 2.33 26.13
CA ASP A 214 0.07 2.07 26.90
C ASP A 214 0.39 3.20 27.89
N GLU A 215 0.24 2.91 29.18
CA GLU A 215 0.66 3.77 30.29
C GLU A 215 2.08 3.46 30.77
N SER A 216 2.54 2.23 30.60
CA SER A 216 3.78 1.70 31.18
C SER A 216 5.02 2.39 30.61
N GLU A 217 5.07 2.57 29.31
CA GLU A 217 6.11 3.32 28.64
C GLU A 217 5.70 4.77 28.35
N GLY A 218 4.42 5.10 28.54
CA GLY A 218 3.87 6.44 28.41
C GLY A 218 3.52 6.84 26.97
N PHE A 219 3.29 5.88 26.07
CA PHE A 219 2.81 6.15 24.72
C PHE A 219 1.40 6.74 24.71
N SER A 220 0.54 6.40 25.67
CA SER A 220 -0.79 7.00 25.81
C SER A 220 -0.74 8.52 25.90
N LYS A 221 0.25 9.07 26.62
CA LYS A 221 0.47 10.52 26.73
C LYS A 221 1.00 11.13 25.43
N VAL A 222 1.83 10.37 24.71
CA VAL A 222 2.34 10.79 23.38
C VAL A 222 1.19 10.83 22.38
N ALA A 223 0.37 9.79 22.32
CA ALA A 223 -0.79 9.70 21.45
C ALA A 223 -1.79 10.85 21.71
N ALA A 224 -2.09 11.13 22.98
CA ALA A 224 -2.97 12.24 23.35
C ALA A 224 -2.42 13.61 22.92
N LYS A 225 -1.10 13.84 23.05
CA LYS A 225 -0.47 15.09 22.62
C LYS A 225 -0.43 15.26 21.09
N LEU A 226 -0.42 14.18 20.34
CA LEU A 226 -0.34 14.17 18.89
C LEU A 226 -1.71 14.03 18.21
N GLU A 227 -2.80 13.97 18.98
CA GLU A 227 -4.12 13.69 18.41
C GLU A 227 -4.53 14.74 17.36
N ASP A 228 -4.32 16.02 17.61
CA ASP A 228 -4.61 17.08 16.63
C ASP A 228 -3.70 16.99 15.40
N ASP A 229 -2.41 16.66 15.58
CA ASP A 229 -1.49 16.42 14.47
C ASP A 229 -1.96 15.24 13.61
N VAL A 230 -2.44 14.16 14.23
CA VAL A 230 -2.97 12.98 13.53
C VAL A 230 -4.22 13.33 12.73
N TYR A 231 -5.15 14.11 13.29
CA TYR A 231 -6.30 14.59 12.53
C TYR A 231 -5.88 15.47 11.35
N ALA A 232 -4.90 16.35 11.52
CA ALA A 232 -4.36 17.16 10.42
C ALA A 232 -3.75 16.28 9.31
N MET A 233 -3.04 15.20 9.67
CA MET A 233 -2.52 14.24 8.70
C MET A 233 -3.65 13.53 7.93
N TYR A 234 -4.71 13.11 8.61
CA TYR A 234 -5.88 12.50 7.96
C TYR A 234 -6.62 13.49 7.07
N GLN A 235 -6.75 14.76 7.47
CA GLN A 235 -7.35 15.79 6.63
C GLN A 235 -6.55 16.01 5.35
N THR A 236 -5.23 16.12 5.46
CA THR A 236 -4.34 16.24 4.28
C THR A 236 -4.51 15.03 3.35
N ALA A 237 -4.51 13.83 3.93
CA ALA A 237 -4.72 12.61 3.15
C ALA A 237 -6.09 12.59 2.47
N TYR A 238 -7.13 13.03 3.16
CA TYR A 238 -8.50 13.10 2.61
C TYR A 238 -8.58 14.06 1.43
N ASP A 239 -8.05 15.28 1.59
CA ASP A 239 -8.06 16.28 0.53
C ASP A 239 -7.31 15.79 -0.73
N GLU A 240 -6.17 15.13 -0.54
CA GLU A 240 -5.38 14.54 -1.63
C GLU A 240 -6.11 13.37 -2.31
N GLU A 241 -6.82 12.52 -1.56
CA GLU A 241 -7.62 11.44 -2.15
C GLU A 241 -8.82 11.97 -2.94
N MET A 242 -9.49 13.03 -2.46
CA MET A 242 -10.58 13.67 -3.20
C MET A 242 -10.08 14.28 -4.51
N GLU A 243 -8.95 14.98 -4.50
CA GLU A 243 -8.31 15.51 -5.71
C GLU A 243 -7.88 14.39 -6.66
N TRP A 244 -7.39 13.28 -6.12
CA TRP A 244 -7.02 12.11 -6.90
C TRP A 244 -8.20 11.48 -7.60
N VAL A 245 -9.34 11.36 -6.94
CA VAL A 245 -10.58 10.86 -7.55
C VAL A 245 -11.01 11.77 -8.70
N GLU A 246 -10.96 13.10 -8.53
CA GLU A 246 -11.26 14.07 -9.61
C GLU A 246 -10.32 13.90 -10.80
N TYR A 247 -9.03 13.70 -10.54
CA TYR A 247 -8.02 13.46 -11.56
C TYR A 247 -8.29 12.16 -12.34
N LEU A 248 -8.63 11.07 -11.65
CA LEU A 248 -8.95 9.79 -12.30
C LEU A 248 -10.12 9.91 -13.29
N PHE A 249 -11.15 10.69 -12.96
CA PHE A 249 -12.32 10.89 -13.81
C PHE A 249 -12.25 12.13 -14.70
N SER A 250 -11.12 12.84 -14.74
CA SER A 250 -10.95 14.08 -15.52
C SER A 250 -11.12 13.89 -17.04
N LYS A 251 -10.95 12.68 -17.57
CA LYS A 251 -11.13 12.35 -18.99
C LYS A 251 -12.48 11.68 -19.29
N GLY A 252 -13.33 11.52 -18.30
CA GLY A 252 -14.67 10.93 -18.45
C GLY A 252 -14.94 9.76 -17.51
N THR A 253 -16.11 9.15 -17.67
CA THR A 253 -16.61 8.06 -16.83
C THR A 253 -16.84 6.80 -17.69
N PRO A 254 -15.79 6.01 -17.93
CA PRO A 254 -15.84 4.88 -18.86
C PRO A 254 -16.45 3.62 -18.24
N LEU A 255 -16.60 3.58 -16.91
CA LEU A 255 -16.97 2.38 -16.15
C LEU A 255 -18.45 2.43 -15.75
N ILE A 256 -19.22 1.40 -16.13
CA ILE A 256 -20.63 1.29 -15.71
C ILE A 256 -20.66 1.00 -14.19
N GLY A 257 -21.46 1.79 -13.46
CA GLY A 257 -21.61 1.62 -12.00
C GLY A 257 -20.47 2.22 -11.17
N MET A 258 -19.49 2.89 -11.82
CA MET A 258 -18.39 3.56 -11.15
C MET A 258 -18.21 4.96 -11.75
N ASN A 259 -18.24 5.97 -10.91
CA ASN A 259 -17.99 7.36 -11.28
C ASN A 259 -17.36 8.12 -10.10
N GLU A 260 -17.00 9.38 -10.34
CA GLU A 260 -16.39 10.25 -9.35
C GLU A 260 -17.18 10.32 -8.03
N ALA A 261 -18.49 10.53 -8.11
CA ALA A 261 -19.32 10.69 -6.90
C ALA A 261 -19.37 9.39 -6.07
N ILE A 262 -19.54 8.24 -6.70
CA ILE A 262 -19.58 6.95 -6.02
C ILE A 262 -18.19 6.62 -5.40
N LEU A 263 -17.10 6.91 -6.11
CA LEU A 263 -15.77 6.65 -5.58
C LEU A 263 -15.45 7.59 -4.41
N LYS A 264 -15.87 8.87 -4.44
CA LYS A 264 -15.74 9.78 -3.30
C LYS A 264 -16.53 9.28 -2.09
N GLU A 265 -17.77 8.83 -2.27
CA GLU A 265 -18.58 8.25 -1.19
C GLU A 265 -17.91 6.96 -0.62
N TYR A 266 -17.32 6.15 -1.46
CA TYR A 266 -16.57 4.99 -1.01
C TYR A 266 -15.32 5.39 -0.19
N MET A 267 -14.63 6.46 -0.58
CA MET A 267 -13.51 6.97 0.19
C MET A 267 -13.95 7.55 1.54
N ASP A 268 -15.09 8.24 1.63
CA ASP A 268 -15.70 8.67 2.89
C ASP A 268 -15.92 7.48 3.85
N TYR A 269 -16.47 6.38 3.30
CA TYR A 269 -16.67 5.13 4.03
C TYR A 269 -15.33 4.55 4.53
N ILE A 270 -14.31 4.47 3.67
CA ILE A 270 -12.99 3.93 4.03
C ILE A 270 -12.34 4.80 5.11
N PHE A 271 -12.28 6.12 4.94
CA PHE A 271 -11.70 7.02 5.94
C PHE A 271 -12.38 6.88 7.30
N ALA A 272 -13.72 6.89 7.33
CA ALA A 272 -14.48 6.77 8.57
C ALA A 272 -14.15 5.47 9.33
N ILE A 273 -14.09 4.34 8.64
CA ILE A 273 -13.75 3.05 9.25
C ILE A 273 -12.30 3.02 9.74
N ARG A 274 -11.34 3.48 8.93
CA ARG A 274 -9.91 3.44 9.29
C ARG A 274 -9.60 4.31 10.51
N ILE A 275 -10.23 5.48 10.58
CA ILE A 275 -10.14 6.40 11.74
C ILE A 275 -10.76 5.76 12.98
N THR A 276 -11.95 5.18 12.86
CA THR A 276 -12.64 4.50 13.96
C THR A 276 -11.82 3.32 14.48
N ASN A 277 -11.22 2.53 13.60
CA ASN A 277 -10.46 1.33 13.96
C ASN A 277 -9.19 1.63 14.76
N ILE A 278 -8.67 2.83 14.72
CA ILE A 278 -7.54 3.26 15.57
C ILE A 278 -7.98 4.03 16.82
N GLY A 279 -9.27 4.04 17.11
CA GLY A 279 -9.84 4.67 18.31
C GLY A 279 -9.95 6.19 18.23
N LEU A 280 -10.12 6.74 17.02
CA LEU A 280 -10.39 8.15 16.76
C LEU A 280 -11.84 8.35 16.31
N ASP A 281 -12.34 9.59 16.43
CA ASP A 281 -13.70 9.96 16.03
C ASP A 281 -13.70 10.55 14.63
N PRO A 282 -14.30 9.88 13.62
CA PRO A 282 -14.37 10.41 12.25
C PRO A 282 -15.19 11.70 12.15
N ALA A 283 -16.10 11.98 13.10
CA ALA A 283 -16.89 13.22 13.09
C ALA A 283 -16.02 14.48 13.23
N LYS A 284 -14.82 14.40 13.79
CA LYS A 284 -13.86 15.51 13.81
C LYS A 284 -13.38 15.95 12.43
N LEU A 285 -13.51 15.09 11.42
CA LEU A 285 -13.24 15.38 10.01
C LEU A 285 -14.53 15.55 9.18
N GLY A 286 -15.68 15.70 9.84
CA GLY A 286 -16.97 15.79 9.15
C GLY A 286 -17.45 14.48 8.52
N LEU A 287 -16.79 13.35 8.85
CA LEU A 287 -17.14 12.03 8.33
C LEU A 287 -18.07 11.30 9.30
N SER A 288 -18.85 10.37 8.76
CA SER A 288 -19.71 9.48 9.55
C SER A 288 -19.61 8.06 9.04
N LEU A 289 -19.84 7.09 9.93
CA LEU A 289 -19.96 5.70 9.53
C LEU A 289 -21.22 5.52 8.67
N ILE A 290 -21.03 5.19 7.41
CA ILE A 290 -22.08 4.89 6.44
C ILE A 290 -22.01 3.42 6.02
N ASN A 291 -23.02 2.93 5.35
CA ASN A 291 -22.95 1.61 4.71
C ASN A 291 -21.98 1.67 3.53
N ASN A 292 -21.32 0.54 3.25
CA ASN A 292 -20.44 0.42 2.08
C ASN A 292 -21.22 0.74 0.79
N PRO A 293 -20.90 1.83 0.06
CA PRO A 293 -21.60 2.17 -1.18
C PRO A 293 -21.26 1.21 -2.34
N LEU A 294 -20.21 0.42 -2.19
CA LEU A 294 -19.73 -0.57 -3.17
C LEU A 294 -19.63 -1.98 -2.54
N PRO A 295 -20.76 -2.62 -2.17
CA PRO A 295 -20.73 -3.90 -1.45
C PRO A 295 -20.01 -5.03 -2.20
N TRP A 296 -19.93 -4.97 -3.53
CA TRP A 296 -19.23 -5.93 -4.35
C TRP A 296 -17.71 -5.95 -4.10
N VAL A 297 -17.13 -4.84 -3.63
CA VAL A 297 -15.70 -4.73 -3.28
C VAL A 297 -15.34 -5.71 -2.16
N ASP A 298 -16.25 -5.99 -1.25
CA ASP A 298 -16.03 -6.95 -0.15
C ASP A 298 -15.69 -8.35 -0.68
N ASN A 299 -16.15 -8.74 -1.88
CA ASN A 299 -15.80 -10.02 -2.51
C ASN A 299 -14.29 -10.09 -2.89
N TYR A 300 -13.66 -8.96 -3.12
CA TYR A 300 -12.22 -8.88 -3.41
C TYR A 300 -11.38 -8.85 -2.13
N LEU A 301 -11.92 -8.29 -1.05
CA LEU A 301 -11.23 -8.15 0.24
C LEU A 301 -11.42 -9.38 1.15
N ASP A 302 -12.43 -10.22 0.89
CA ASP A 302 -12.72 -11.41 1.71
C ASP A 302 -11.68 -12.51 1.49
N SER A 303 -10.77 -12.64 2.46
CA SER A 303 -9.75 -13.69 2.47
C SER A 303 -10.30 -15.10 2.71
N THR A 304 -11.57 -15.25 3.15
CA THR A 304 -12.17 -16.56 3.45
C THR A 304 -12.56 -17.31 2.17
N ASN A 305 -12.82 -16.59 1.09
CA ASN A 305 -13.12 -17.16 -0.23
C ASN A 305 -11.90 -17.78 -0.94
N VAL A 306 -10.70 -17.62 -0.38
CA VAL A 306 -9.45 -18.22 -0.91
C VAL A 306 -9.27 -19.68 -0.46
N LYS A 307 -10.22 -20.26 0.30
CA LYS A 307 -10.16 -21.66 0.75
C LYS A 307 -10.52 -22.69 -0.32
N ALA A 308 -11.09 -22.27 -1.44
CA ALA A 308 -11.24 -23.15 -2.60
C ALA A 308 -9.86 -23.31 -3.26
N ALA A 309 -9.42 -24.56 -3.46
CA ALA A 309 -8.21 -24.82 -4.22
C ALA A 309 -8.31 -24.14 -5.59
N PRO A 310 -7.21 -23.65 -6.18
CA PRO A 310 -7.22 -23.01 -7.50
C PRO A 310 -7.97 -23.82 -8.58
N GLN A 311 -8.04 -25.13 -8.40
CA GLN A 311 -8.75 -26.08 -9.28
C GLN A 311 -10.27 -26.03 -9.15
N GLU A 312 -10.82 -25.41 -8.10
CA GLU A 312 -12.27 -25.37 -7.81
C GLU A 312 -12.90 -24.01 -8.13
N ILE A 313 -12.08 -23.03 -8.51
CA ILE A 313 -12.54 -21.70 -8.95
C ILE A 313 -12.47 -21.68 -10.47
N GLU A 314 -13.59 -21.46 -11.15
CA GLU A 314 -13.60 -21.06 -12.55
C GLU A 314 -12.93 -19.69 -12.71
N SER A 315 -11.61 -19.67 -12.61
CA SER A 315 -10.80 -18.48 -12.83
C SER A 315 -10.25 -18.56 -14.24
N VAL A 316 -10.76 -17.72 -15.12
CA VAL A 316 -10.33 -17.61 -16.52
C VAL A 316 -8.87 -17.17 -16.65
N SER A 317 -8.21 -16.79 -15.53
CA SER A 317 -6.86 -16.21 -15.49
C SER A 317 -5.86 -16.95 -14.59
N TYR A 318 -6.21 -18.12 -14.04
CA TYR A 318 -5.28 -18.90 -13.23
C TYR A 318 -4.50 -19.88 -14.14
N VAL A 319 -3.19 -19.78 -14.13
CA VAL A 319 -2.29 -20.77 -14.78
C VAL A 319 -1.85 -21.75 -13.69
N ALA A 320 -2.25 -23.02 -13.80
CA ALA A 320 -1.63 -24.05 -12.97
C ALA A 320 -0.12 -24.04 -13.26
N ALA A 321 0.69 -23.91 -12.22
CA ALA A 321 2.14 -23.91 -12.35
C ALA A 321 2.56 -25.20 -13.08
N ILE A 322 2.79 -25.10 -14.39
CA ILE A 322 3.50 -26.12 -15.13
C ILE A 322 4.95 -25.82 -14.81
N ASP A 323 5.55 -26.67 -13.98
CA ASP A 323 6.98 -26.66 -13.75
C ASP A 323 7.66 -26.89 -15.11
N SER A 324 8.09 -25.80 -15.73
CA SER A 324 8.86 -25.80 -16.98
C SER A 324 10.35 -25.72 -16.70
N SER A 325 10.79 -26.01 -15.47
CA SER A 325 12.20 -26.29 -15.21
C SER A 325 12.53 -27.56 -15.96
N LYS A 326 12.99 -27.41 -17.21
CA LYS A 326 13.88 -28.41 -17.77
C LYS A 326 15.07 -28.46 -16.83
N ASP A 327 15.27 -29.61 -16.20
CA ASP A 327 16.53 -29.95 -15.58
C ASP A 327 17.62 -29.70 -16.62
N GLU A 328 18.23 -28.53 -16.62
CA GLU A 328 19.57 -28.38 -17.15
C GLU A 328 20.44 -29.06 -16.10
N ASP A 329 20.93 -30.26 -16.46
CA ASP A 329 21.88 -31.03 -15.68
C ASP A 329 23.02 -30.10 -15.24
N PHE A 330 22.99 -29.73 -13.98
CA PHE A 330 24.09 -29.00 -13.35
C PHE A 330 25.25 -30.01 -13.18
N ASN A 331 26.17 -29.99 -14.11
CA ASN A 331 27.34 -30.84 -14.06
C ASN A 331 28.31 -30.27 -13.02
N MET A 332 28.50 -30.98 -11.91
CA MET A 332 29.40 -30.59 -10.80
C MET A 332 30.88 -30.66 -11.16
N ASP A 333 31.27 -31.01 -12.39
CA ASP A 333 32.64 -31.12 -12.83
C ASP A 333 33.22 -29.80 -13.41
N ASP A 334 32.46 -28.70 -13.40
CA ASP A 334 32.89 -27.38 -13.90
C ASP A 334 33.22 -26.37 -12.77
N LEU A 335 33.53 -26.83 -11.56
CA LEU A 335 34.05 -26.00 -10.46
C LEU A 335 35.57 -26.13 -10.28
#